data_9d1eaba955ed710bc990ccf710e7ef28
#
_entry.id   9d1eaba955ed710bc990ccf710e7ef28
#
_cell.length_a   1.000
_cell.length_b   1.000
_cell.length_c   1.000
_cell.angle_alpha   90.00
_cell.angle_beta   90.00
_cell.angle_gamma   90.00
#
_symmetry.space_group_name_H-M   'P 1'
#
loop_
_entity.id
_entity.type
_entity.pdbx_description
1 polymer ?
#
loop_
_entity_poly.entity_id
_entity_poly.type
_entity_poly.pdbx_seq_one_letter_code
_entity_poly.pdbx_strand_id
1 'polypeptide(L)'
;MEDFGKRLKGLCSTLTVKFAQDDIHIVDDLEIPTDDPDFLQKVIDERDWGLSVLFVDNTDYMPKNIAYACHNIPQFNLLPVYGLNILMMLKYEGIVFTRSALEELENKLLFHMHKEGLSNVKYEPRDISFISLENCRYYVKINILCQLS
;
A
#
# COMPACT_ATOMS: atom_id res chain seq x y z
N MET A 1 15.49 -14.80 -12.11
CA MET A 1 15.77 -14.33 -10.73
C MET A 1 16.08 -12.84 -10.61
N GLU A 2 16.61 -12.22 -11.65
CA GLU A 2 16.83 -10.76 -11.66
C GLU A 2 15.56 -9.90 -11.54
N ASP A 3 14.42 -10.39 -11.99
CA ASP A 3 13.18 -9.60 -12.01
C ASP A 3 12.54 -9.39 -10.63
N PHE A 4 12.78 -10.27 -9.67
CA PHE A 4 12.17 -10.17 -8.35
C PHE A 4 12.73 -8.99 -7.54
N GLY A 5 14.06 -8.83 -7.51
CA GLY A 5 14.70 -7.71 -6.83
C GLY A 5 14.32 -6.35 -7.42
N LYS A 6 14.19 -6.29 -8.75
CA LYS A 6 13.73 -5.07 -9.43
C LYS A 6 12.27 -4.71 -9.07
N ARG A 7 11.39 -5.72 -8.99
CA ARG A 7 9.99 -5.53 -8.56
C ARG A 7 9.90 -5.04 -7.13
N LEU A 8 10.69 -5.61 -6.23
CA LEU A 8 10.74 -5.21 -4.83
C LEU A 8 11.19 -3.75 -4.67
N LYS A 9 12.29 -3.38 -5.33
CA LYS A 9 12.79 -2.00 -5.34
C LYS A 9 11.76 -1.03 -5.93
N GLY A 10 11.11 -1.39 -7.02
CA GLY A 10 10.05 -0.61 -7.64
C GLY A 10 8.85 -0.41 -6.71
N LEU A 11 8.44 -1.46 -6.00
CA LEU A 11 7.33 -1.37 -5.03
C LEU A 11 7.67 -0.43 -3.87
N CYS A 12 8.86 -0.57 -3.29
CA CYS A 12 9.32 0.31 -2.22
C CYS A 12 9.44 1.77 -2.67
N SER A 13 9.98 2.01 -3.87
CA SER A 13 10.10 3.36 -4.43
C SER A 13 8.72 3.99 -4.66
N THR A 14 7.76 3.23 -5.17
CA THR A 14 6.39 3.71 -5.41
C THR A 14 5.68 4.03 -4.08
N LEU A 15 5.83 3.17 -3.07
CA LEU A 15 5.29 3.44 -1.73
C LEU A 15 5.89 4.72 -1.12
N THR A 16 7.20 4.93 -1.29
CA THR A 16 7.87 6.15 -0.81
C THR A 16 7.34 7.40 -1.49
N VAL A 17 7.12 7.35 -2.81
CA VAL A 17 6.57 8.47 -3.58
C VAL A 17 5.14 8.75 -3.15
N LYS A 18 4.30 7.73 -3.05
CA LYS A 18 2.90 7.85 -2.61
C LYS A 18 2.80 8.42 -1.19
N PHE A 19 3.69 7.99 -0.33
CA PHE A 19 3.78 8.53 1.03
C PHE A 19 4.19 10.01 1.04
N ALA A 20 5.18 10.39 0.24
CA ALA A 20 5.62 11.79 0.14
C ALA A 20 4.54 12.72 -0.46
N GLN A 21 3.60 12.17 -1.21
CA GLN A 21 2.44 12.88 -1.77
C GLN A 21 1.24 12.94 -0.82
N ASP A 22 1.33 12.33 0.36
CA ASP A 22 0.21 12.17 1.31
C ASP A 22 -0.99 11.37 0.76
N ASP A 23 -0.74 10.50 -0.21
CA ASP A 23 -1.75 9.67 -0.88
C ASP A 23 -1.98 8.31 -0.19
N ILE A 24 -1.30 8.03 0.93
CA ILE A 24 -1.45 6.79 1.70
C ILE A 24 -2.26 7.05 2.97
N HIS A 25 -3.35 6.31 3.12
CA HIS A 25 -4.24 6.39 4.26
C HIS A 25 -4.35 5.03 4.94
N ILE A 26 -4.49 5.03 6.25
CA ILE A 26 -4.61 3.81 7.05
C ILE A 26 -5.94 3.83 7.78
N VAL A 27 -6.66 2.72 7.68
CA VAL A 27 -7.92 2.49 8.38
C VAL A 27 -7.82 1.20 9.21
N ASP A 28 -8.63 1.10 10.25
CA ASP A 28 -8.67 -0.12 11.04
C ASP A 28 -9.36 -1.24 10.26
N ASP A 29 -10.55 -0.96 9.71
CA ASP A 29 -11.37 -1.89 8.96
C ASP A 29 -11.99 -1.24 7.72
N LEU A 30 -12.37 -2.06 6.74
CA LEU A 30 -13.10 -1.66 5.53
C LEU A 30 -14.62 -1.93 5.65
N GLU A 31 -15.14 -2.13 6.85
CA GLU A 31 -16.56 -2.31 7.05
C GLU A 31 -17.32 -0.99 6.93
N ILE A 32 -18.27 -0.95 6.01
CA ILE A 32 -19.18 0.17 5.83
C ILE A 32 -20.63 -0.30 6.15
N PRO A 33 -21.48 0.57 6.72
CA PRO A 33 -22.82 0.19 7.15
C PRO A 33 -23.75 -0.12 5.99
N THR A 34 -23.53 0.49 4.82
CA THR A 34 -24.37 0.37 3.63
C THR A 34 -23.56 -0.05 2.42
N ASP A 35 -24.22 -0.68 1.46
CA ASP A 35 -23.66 -1.04 0.15
C ASP A 35 -23.86 0.05 -0.91
N ASP A 36 -24.40 1.21 -0.50
CA ASP A 36 -24.66 2.33 -1.41
C ASP A 36 -23.37 2.98 -1.91
N PRO A 37 -23.15 3.09 -3.24
CA PRO A 37 -21.98 3.75 -3.80
C PRO A 37 -21.90 5.24 -3.42
N ASP A 38 -23.05 5.93 -3.30
CA ASP A 38 -23.11 7.34 -2.91
C ASP A 38 -22.62 7.57 -1.47
N PHE A 39 -22.84 6.61 -0.58
CA PHE A 39 -22.32 6.66 0.78
C PHE A 39 -20.78 6.58 0.78
N LEU A 40 -20.22 5.62 0.03
CA LEU A 40 -18.78 5.46 -0.09
C LEU A 40 -18.12 6.71 -0.69
N GLN A 41 -18.75 7.29 -1.73
CA GLN A 41 -18.26 8.53 -2.34
C GLN A 41 -18.21 9.69 -1.33
N LYS A 42 -19.27 9.86 -0.53
CA LYS A 42 -19.30 10.90 0.52
C LYS A 42 -18.20 10.71 1.56
N VAL A 43 -17.96 9.47 2.00
CA VAL A 43 -16.89 9.17 2.97
C VAL A 43 -15.50 9.52 2.40
N ILE A 44 -15.27 9.24 1.12
CA ILE A 44 -14.02 9.57 0.43
C ILE A 44 -13.85 11.07 0.30
N ASP A 45 -14.89 11.78 -0.08
CA ASP A 45 -14.90 13.24 -0.20
C ASP A 45 -14.68 13.93 1.16
N GLU A 46 -15.33 13.43 2.22
CA GLU A 46 -15.15 13.96 3.58
C GLU A 46 -13.74 13.74 4.15
N ARG A 47 -13.09 12.65 3.74
CA ARG A 47 -11.72 12.31 4.18
C ARG A 47 -10.63 12.79 3.24
N ASP A 48 -11.00 13.41 2.14
CA ASP A 48 -10.08 13.94 1.11
C ASP A 48 -9.08 12.89 0.59
N TRP A 49 -9.60 11.68 0.24
CA TRP A 49 -8.78 10.59 -0.27
C TRP A 49 -8.52 10.66 -1.78
N GLY A 50 -9.01 11.69 -2.46
CA GLY A 50 -8.86 11.92 -3.88
C GLY A 50 -9.99 11.34 -4.74
N LEU A 51 -9.86 11.49 -6.04
CA LEU A 51 -10.89 11.10 -7.01
C LEU A 51 -10.88 9.61 -7.34
N SER A 52 -9.76 8.94 -7.17
CA SER A 52 -9.60 7.52 -7.43
C SER A 52 -8.88 6.84 -6.28
N VAL A 53 -9.48 5.79 -5.74
CA VAL A 53 -9.00 5.15 -4.52
C VAL A 53 -8.81 3.65 -4.72
N LEU A 54 -7.66 3.17 -4.26
CA LEU A 54 -7.34 1.75 -4.18
C LEU A 54 -7.42 1.29 -2.72
N PHE A 55 -8.35 0.40 -2.42
CA PHE A 55 -8.45 -0.24 -1.11
C PHE A 55 -7.62 -1.52 -1.08
N VAL A 56 -6.84 -1.69 -0.04
CA VAL A 56 -5.99 -2.87 0.14
C VAL A 56 -6.29 -3.53 1.48
N ASP A 57 -6.71 -4.77 1.41
CA ASP A 57 -6.99 -5.59 2.59
C ASP A 57 -6.03 -6.79 2.68
N ASN A 58 -5.94 -7.36 3.87
CA ASN A 58 -5.08 -8.50 4.14
C ASN A 58 -5.54 -9.77 3.40
N THR A 59 -6.85 -10.01 3.37
CA THR A 59 -7.44 -11.26 2.87
C THR A 59 -8.32 -11.06 1.65
N ASP A 60 -8.64 -12.19 0.97
CA ASP A 60 -9.64 -12.21 -0.11
C ASP A 60 -11.08 -12.10 0.38
N TYR A 61 -11.31 -12.38 1.66
CA TYR A 61 -12.62 -12.30 2.30
C TYR A 61 -12.92 -10.86 2.71
N MET A 62 -13.21 -10.06 1.71
CA MET A 62 -13.51 -8.64 1.91
C MET A 62 -14.96 -8.44 2.35
N PRO A 63 -15.25 -7.38 3.14
CA PRO A 63 -16.62 -7.04 3.51
C PRO A 63 -17.50 -6.85 2.27
N LYS A 64 -18.72 -7.42 2.30
CA LYS A 64 -19.60 -7.42 1.13
C LYS A 64 -20.03 -6.02 0.72
N ASN A 65 -20.33 -5.16 1.68
CA ASN A 65 -20.82 -3.82 1.40
C ASN A 65 -19.83 -2.98 0.59
N ILE A 66 -18.57 -2.95 1.02
CA ILE A 66 -17.53 -2.20 0.28
C ILE A 66 -17.24 -2.83 -1.08
N ALA A 67 -17.30 -4.17 -1.20
CA ALA A 67 -17.09 -4.85 -2.47
C ALA A 67 -18.18 -4.47 -3.48
N TYR A 68 -19.45 -4.43 -3.08
CA TYR A 68 -20.57 -3.99 -3.92
C TYR A 68 -20.46 -2.50 -4.28
N ALA A 69 -20.16 -1.65 -3.31
CA ALA A 69 -19.99 -0.22 -3.54
C ALA A 69 -18.85 0.07 -4.55
N CYS A 70 -17.69 -0.57 -4.37
CA CYS A 70 -16.55 -0.42 -5.29
C CYS A 70 -16.83 -0.98 -6.69
N HIS A 71 -17.62 -2.07 -6.80
CA HIS A 71 -17.96 -2.63 -8.11
C HIS A 71 -18.78 -1.67 -8.97
N ASN A 72 -19.61 -0.86 -8.35
CA ASN A 72 -20.48 0.12 -9.02
C ASN A 72 -19.76 1.42 -9.42
N ILE A 73 -18.57 1.67 -8.86
CA ILE A 73 -17.80 2.90 -9.12
C ILE A 73 -16.47 2.53 -9.79
N PRO A 74 -16.27 2.88 -11.07
CA PRO A 74 -15.08 2.48 -11.82
C PRO A 74 -13.76 3.12 -11.32
N GLN A 75 -13.86 4.22 -10.57
CA GLN A 75 -12.69 4.91 -9.98
C GLN A 75 -12.16 4.22 -8.73
N PHE A 76 -12.92 3.29 -8.15
CA PHE A 76 -12.52 2.58 -6.94
C PHE A 76 -12.19 1.13 -7.24
N ASN A 77 -11.23 0.60 -6.52
CA ASN A 77 -10.88 -0.81 -6.64
C ASN A 77 -10.47 -1.37 -5.28
N LEU A 78 -10.63 -2.67 -5.13
CA LEU A 78 -10.38 -3.39 -3.90
C LEU A 78 -9.46 -4.57 -4.23
N LEU A 79 -8.31 -4.64 -3.56
CA LEU A 79 -7.30 -5.67 -3.81
C LEU A 79 -6.78 -6.27 -2.49
N PRO A 80 -6.43 -7.56 -2.49
CA PRO A 80 -5.64 -8.13 -1.41
C PRO A 80 -4.16 -7.71 -1.51
N VAL A 81 -3.44 -7.80 -0.40
CA VAL A 81 -2.01 -7.44 -0.33
C VAL A 81 -1.17 -8.16 -1.38
N TYR A 82 -1.43 -9.44 -1.63
CA TYR A 82 -0.67 -10.20 -2.63
C TYR A 82 -0.94 -9.77 -4.08
N GLY A 83 -2.07 -9.13 -4.35
CA GLY A 83 -2.41 -8.56 -5.66
C GLY A 83 -1.86 -7.16 -5.90
N LEU A 84 -1.26 -6.54 -4.88
CA LEU A 84 -0.70 -5.21 -4.97
C LEU A 84 0.51 -5.17 -5.91
N ASN A 85 0.48 -4.27 -6.87
CA ASN A 85 1.57 -4.06 -7.81
C ASN A 85 1.79 -2.57 -8.12
N ILE A 86 2.93 -2.26 -8.71
CA ILE A 86 3.35 -0.89 -9.01
C ILE A 86 2.34 -0.19 -9.93
N LEU A 87 1.84 -0.91 -10.95
CA LEU A 87 0.89 -0.36 -11.91
C LEU A 87 -0.41 0.09 -11.23
N MET A 88 -0.95 -0.73 -10.33
CA MET A 88 -2.16 -0.40 -9.58
C MET A 88 -1.94 0.79 -8.65
N MET A 89 -0.81 0.84 -7.95
CA MET A 89 -0.47 1.98 -7.08
C MET A 89 -0.32 3.30 -7.84
N LEU A 90 0.21 3.25 -9.07
CA LEU A 90 0.35 4.45 -9.90
C LEU A 90 -0.96 4.85 -10.60
N LYS A 91 -1.83 3.89 -10.86
CA LYS A 91 -3.13 4.14 -11.53
C LYS A 91 -4.09 4.92 -10.64
N TYR A 92 -4.11 4.63 -9.34
CA TYR A 92 -5.01 5.27 -8.39
C TYR A 92 -4.28 6.40 -7.65
N GLU A 93 -5.02 7.46 -7.35
CA GLU A 93 -4.51 8.62 -6.63
C GLU A 93 -4.28 8.29 -5.15
N GLY A 94 -5.33 7.91 -4.43
CA GLY A 94 -5.25 7.50 -3.04
C GLY A 94 -5.12 5.99 -2.86
N ILE A 95 -4.37 5.57 -1.85
CA ILE A 95 -4.25 4.16 -1.45
C ILE A 95 -4.65 4.04 0.02
N VAL A 96 -5.67 3.25 0.29
CA VAL A 96 -6.18 3.00 1.64
C VAL A 96 -5.81 1.59 2.07
N PHE A 97 -4.97 1.47 3.08
CA PHE A 97 -4.59 0.20 3.68
C PHE A 97 -5.38 -0.07 4.95
N THR A 98 -5.79 -1.32 5.16
CA THR A 98 -6.14 -1.77 6.50
C THR A 98 -4.87 -1.93 7.33
N ARG A 99 -4.97 -1.79 8.65
CA ARG A 99 -3.82 -1.96 9.55
C ARG A 99 -3.18 -3.34 9.39
N SER A 100 -4.00 -4.39 9.32
CA SER A 100 -3.54 -5.77 9.11
C SER A 100 -2.85 -5.98 7.76
N ALA A 101 -3.35 -5.33 6.70
CA ALA A 101 -2.73 -5.38 5.38
C ALA A 101 -1.35 -4.71 5.36
N LEU A 102 -1.21 -3.59 6.07
CA LEU A 102 0.05 -2.87 6.18
C LEU A 102 1.11 -3.68 6.94
N GLU A 103 0.73 -4.32 8.04
CA GLU A 103 1.62 -5.20 8.81
C GLU A 103 2.09 -6.40 7.97
N GLU A 104 1.20 -7.02 7.21
CA GLU A 104 1.56 -8.12 6.32
C GLU A 104 2.48 -7.67 5.19
N LEU A 105 2.20 -6.52 4.59
CA LEU A 105 3.05 -5.93 3.55
C LEU A 105 4.45 -5.63 4.09
N GLU A 106 4.56 -5.03 5.28
CA GLU A 106 5.83 -4.76 5.95
C GLU A 106 6.61 -6.05 6.19
N ASN A 107 5.99 -7.07 6.76
CA ASN A 107 6.62 -8.36 7.02
C ASN A 107 7.15 -9.02 5.74
N LYS A 108 6.36 -9.00 4.67
CA LYS A 108 6.77 -9.53 3.36
C LYS A 108 7.96 -8.76 2.77
N LEU A 109 7.91 -7.43 2.79
CA LEU A 109 9.00 -6.60 2.27
C LEU A 109 10.30 -6.80 3.07
N LEU A 110 10.23 -6.80 4.39
CA LEU A 110 11.38 -7.01 5.26
C LEU A 110 12.00 -8.41 5.08
N PHE A 111 11.17 -9.44 4.98
CA PHE A 111 11.64 -10.80 4.72
C PHE A 111 12.44 -10.88 3.42
N HIS A 112 11.94 -10.31 2.36
CA HIS A 112 12.63 -10.32 1.06
C HIS A 112 13.88 -9.44 1.04
N MET A 113 13.90 -8.32 1.72
CA MET A 113 15.09 -7.47 1.87
C MET A 113 16.20 -8.20 2.62
N HIS A 114 15.88 -8.91 3.69
CA HIS A 114 16.87 -9.69 4.44
C HIS A 114 17.40 -10.90 3.65
N LYS A 115 16.57 -11.53 2.82
CA LYS A 115 16.99 -12.62 1.96
C LYS A 115 17.97 -12.18 0.87
N GLU A 116 17.79 -11.00 0.31
CA GLU A 116 18.72 -10.42 -0.67
C GLU A 116 20.07 -10.05 -0.05
N GLY A 117 20.12 -9.63 1.21
CA GLY A 117 21.35 -9.35 1.95
C GLY A 117 22.21 -10.59 2.23
N LEU A 118 21.66 -11.80 2.11
CA LEU A 118 22.37 -13.08 2.27
C LEU A 118 23.00 -13.58 0.97
N SER A 119 22.62 -13.08 -0.19
CA SER A 119 23.25 -13.38 -1.46
C SER A 119 24.40 -12.37 -1.68
N ASN A 120 25.65 -12.83 -1.60
CA ASN A 120 26.94 -12.16 -1.88
C ASN A 120 26.90 -11.00 -2.90
N VAL A 121 26.12 -9.98 -2.68
CA VAL A 121 26.16 -8.74 -3.43
C VAL A 121 27.28 -7.92 -2.85
N LYS A 122 28.38 -7.83 -3.57
CA LYS A 122 29.46 -6.87 -3.30
C LYS A 122 28.85 -5.48 -3.18
N TYR A 123 28.84 -4.96 -1.97
CA TYR A 123 28.36 -3.60 -1.67
C TYR A 123 29.23 -2.60 -2.46
N GLU A 124 28.64 -1.98 -3.46
CA GLU A 124 29.20 -0.79 -4.08
C GLU A 124 28.55 0.45 -3.47
N PRO A 125 29.31 1.30 -2.75
CA PRO A 125 28.74 2.43 -1.98
C PRO A 125 28.18 3.57 -2.83
N ARG A 126 28.04 3.40 -4.14
CA ARG A 126 27.50 4.40 -5.07
C ARG A 126 26.05 4.19 -5.48
N ASP A 127 25.41 3.12 -5.03
CA ASP A 127 24.00 2.86 -5.33
C ASP A 127 23.10 3.68 -4.41
N ILE A 128 22.57 4.77 -4.95
CA ILE A 128 21.52 5.61 -4.37
C ILE A 128 20.28 4.77 -3.98
N SER A 129 20.13 3.57 -4.55
CA SER A 129 19.06 2.63 -4.25
C SER A 129 19.07 2.12 -2.80
N PHE A 130 20.21 2.11 -2.12
CA PHE A 130 20.32 1.65 -0.73
C PHE A 130 19.77 2.67 0.27
N ILE A 131 19.95 3.96 0.00
CA ILE A 131 19.41 5.06 0.82
C ILE A 131 17.87 5.06 0.75
N SER A 132 17.31 4.71 -0.39
CA SER A 132 15.86 4.61 -0.57
C SER A 132 15.25 3.41 0.19
N LEU A 133 15.98 2.30 0.36
CA LEU A 133 15.53 1.12 1.11
C LEU A 133 15.56 1.34 2.64
N GLU A 134 16.58 2.01 3.16
CA GLU A 134 16.62 2.41 4.56
C GLU A 134 15.57 3.46 4.88
N ASN A 135 15.33 4.41 3.98
CA ASN A 135 14.26 5.38 4.12
C ASN A 135 12.89 4.71 4.10
N CYS A 136 12.65 3.73 3.24
CA CYS A 136 11.41 2.96 3.23
C CYS A 136 11.17 2.25 4.58
N ARG A 137 12.22 1.67 5.17
CA ARG A 137 12.18 1.05 6.50
C ARG A 137 11.91 2.06 7.61
N TYR A 138 12.51 3.24 7.56
CA TYR A 138 12.29 4.32 8.51
C TYR A 138 10.89 4.93 8.33
N TYR A 139 10.46 5.20 7.12
CA TYR A 139 9.18 5.84 6.84
C TYR A 139 7.98 4.94 7.16
N VAL A 140 8.03 3.67 6.82
CA VAL A 140 6.98 2.70 7.19
C VAL A 140 6.90 2.56 8.71
N LYS A 141 8.04 2.47 9.40
CA LYS A 141 8.09 2.32 10.86
C LYS A 141 7.69 3.58 11.63
N ILE A 142 8.09 4.75 11.18
CA ILE A 142 7.76 6.03 11.83
C ILE A 142 6.28 6.37 11.68
N ASN A 143 5.67 6.04 10.54
CA ASN A 143 4.25 6.32 10.32
C ASN A 143 3.33 5.39 11.10
N ILE A 144 3.66 4.11 11.19
CA ILE A 144 2.91 3.17 12.04
C ILE A 144 2.95 3.66 13.49
N LEU A 145 4.10 4.16 13.96
CA LEU A 145 4.24 4.67 15.33
C LEU A 145 3.58 6.04 15.55
N CYS A 146 3.56 6.93 14.55
CA CYS A 146 2.91 8.24 14.67
C CYS A 146 1.38 8.18 14.58
N GLN A 147 0.82 7.20 13.90
CA GLN A 147 -0.64 7.05 13.82
C GLN A 147 -1.22 6.18 14.93
N LEU A 148 -0.39 5.46 15.68
CA LEU A 148 -0.77 4.69 16.87
C LEU A 148 -0.74 5.52 18.17
N SER A 149 -0.26 6.74 18.12
CA SER A 149 -0.35 7.71 19.22
C SER A 149 -1.42 8.76 18.97
#